data_321493a888b49eb822def37e9e974176
#
_entry.id   321493a888b49eb822def37e9e974176
#
_cell.length_a   1.000
_cell.length_b   1.000
_cell.length_c   1.000
_cell.angle_alpha   90.00
_cell.angle_beta   90.00
_cell.angle_gamma   90.00
#
_symmetry.space_group_name_H-M   'P 1'
#
loop_
_entity.id
_entity.type
_entity.pdbx_description
1 polymer ?
#
loop_
_entity_poly.entity_id
_entity_poly.type
_entity_poly.pdbx_seq_one_letter_code
_entity_poly.pdbx_strand_id
1 'polypeptide(L)'
;MGGLWRRRQQISCHEFTDPTRIAAIGYCFGGTTVLELARSGADIAGVVSFHGGLSSPTPGDAKNIKAKVLALHGADDPNVPPKEVAAFEDEMRQAGVDWQLVAYGGAVHSFTDWNAGNDNAKGAAYNERADRRSWEAMKQFFAELFK
;
A
#
# COMPACT_ATOMS: atom_id res chain seq x y z
N MET A 1 -1.53 4.20 -15.58
CA MET A 1 -2.39 3.06 -15.21
C MET A 1 -2.36 1.92 -16.23
N GLY A 2 -2.32 2.17 -17.52
CA GLY A 2 -2.28 1.12 -18.56
C GLY A 2 -1.14 0.10 -18.45
N GLY A 3 0.01 0.48 -17.90
CA GLY A 3 1.17 -0.43 -17.75
C GLY A 3 0.99 -1.53 -16.71
N LEU A 4 0.38 -1.21 -15.55
CA LEU A 4 0.15 -2.20 -14.48
C LEU A 4 -0.98 -3.17 -14.85
N TRP A 5 -2.01 -2.69 -15.51
CA TRP A 5 -3.09 -3.53 -16.02
C TRP A 5 -2.59 -4.53 -17.06
N ARG A 6 -1.75 -4.10 -18.00
CA ARG A 6 -1.12 -4.99 -18.98
C ARG A 6 -0.23 -6.03 -18.32
N ARG A 7 0.56 -5.65 -17.30
CA ARG A 7 1.40 -6.60 -16.53
C ARG A 7 0.57 -7.66 -15.82
N ARG A 8 -0.57 -7.27 -15.22
CA ARG A 8 -1.49 -8.25 -14.61
C ARG A 8 -1.98 -9.28 -15.64
N GLN A 9 -2.40 -8.83 -16.83
CA GLN A 9 -2.83 -9.74 -17.86
C GLN A 9 -1.72 -10.71 -18.29
N GLN A 10 -0.48 -10.23 -18.41
CA GLN A 10 0.67 -11.09 -18.73
C GLN A 10 0.96 -12.11 -17.64
N ILE A 11 0.91 -11.70 -16.37
CA ILE A 11 1.14 -12.59 -15.22
C ILE A 11 0.02 -13.63 -15.13
N SER A 12 -1.24 -13.25 -15.27
CA SER A 12 -2.38 -14.16 -15.14
C SER A 12 -2.48 -15.19 -16.25
N CYS A 13 -1.86 -14.94 -17.40
CA CYS A 13 -1.81 -15.89 -18.51
C CYS A 13 -0.59 -16.83 -18.47
N HIS A 14 0.31 -16.66 -17.49
CA HIS A 14 1.48 -17.53 -17.37
C HIS A 14 1.07 -18.89 -16.76
N GLU A 15 1.54 -19.98 -17.34
CA GLU A 15 1.17 -21.36 -16.96
C GLU A 15 1.43 -21.72 -15.48
N PHE A 16 2.39 -21.02 -14.83
CA PHE A 16 2.72 -21.23 -13.41
C PHE A 16 2.05 -20.24 -12.47
N THR A 17 1.13 -19.42 -12.96
CA THR A 17 0.45 -18.40 -12.16
C THR A 17 -1.00 -18.80 -11.90
N ASP A 18 -1.39 -18.82 -10.64
CA ASP A 18 -2.80 -18.89 -10.27
C ASP A 18 -3.43 -17.49 -10.42
N PRO A 19 -4.30 -17.27 -11.42
CA PRO A 19 -4.88 -15.95 -11.67
C PRO A 19 -5.81 -15.47 -10.56
N THR A 20 -6.24 -16.36 -9.68
CA THR A 20 -7.10 -16.03 -8.52
C THR A 20 -6.28 -15.56 -7.32
N ARG A 21 -4.96 -15.74 -7.34
CA ARG A 21 -4.05 -15.47 -6.23
C ARG A 21 -3.01 -14.40 -6.58
N ILE A 22 -3.48 -13.27 -7.11
CA ILE A 22 -2.63 -12.14 -7.50
C ILE A 22 -2.85 -10.99 -6.51
N ALA A 23 -1.75 -10.43 -6.01
CA ALA A 23 -1.71 -9.21 -5.23
C ALA A 23 -0.63 -8.27 -5.78
N ALA A 24 -0.70 -6.99 -5.40
CA ALA A 24 0.30 -6.00 -5.76
C ALA A 24 0.92 -5.36 -4.51
N ILE A 25 2.24 -5.16 -4.53
CA ILE A 25 2.96 -4.41 -3.50
C ILE A 25 3.67 -3.22 -4.14
N GLY A 26 3.83 -2.15 -3.38
CA GLY A 26 4.57 -0.98 -3.85
C GLY A 26 5.16 -0.17 -2.71
N TYR A 27 6.28 0.48 -3.00
CA TYR A 27 7.05 1.30 -2.08
C TYR A 27 7.08 2.75 -2.56
N CYS A 28 7.01 3.73 -1.68
CA CYS A 28 6.98 5.14 -2.03
C CYS A 28 5.91 5.45 -3.08
N PHE A 29 6.30 5.99 -4.23
CA PHE A 29 5.42 6.19 -5.39
C PHE A 29 4.72 4.90 -5.83
N GLY A 30 5.42 3.75 -5.76
CA GLY A 30 4.81 2.45 -6.02
C GLY A 30 3.68 2.12 -5.04
N GLY A 31 3.79 2.53 -3.77
CA GLY A 31 2.75 2.40 -2.77
C GLY A 31 1.48 3.18 -3.15
N THR A 32 1.65 4.43 -3.57
CA THR A 32 0.55 5.23 -4.14
C THR A 32 -0.06 4.56 -5.37
N THR A 33 0.80 4.03 -6.25
CA THR A 33 0.37 3.41 -7.50
C THR A 33 -0.50 2.17 -7.27
N VAL A 34 -0.17 1.31 -6.29
CA VAL A 34 -1.00 0.12 -6.02
C VAL A 34 -2.32 0.49 -5.36
N LEU A 35 -2.39 1.57 -4.58
CA LEU A 35 -3.66 2.10 -4.07
C LEU A 35 -4.55 2.62 -5.22
N GLU A 36 -3.98 3.35 -6.17
CA GLU A 36 -4.70 3.78 -7.37
C GLU A 36 -5.10 2.59 -8.26
N LEU A 37 -4.29 1.55 -8.34
CA LEU A 37 -4.66 0.29 -9.01
C LEU A 37 -5.90 -0.33 -8.35
N ALA A 38 -5.97 -0.37 -7.02
CA ALA A 38 -7.16 -0.84 -6.32
C ALA A 38 -8.37 0.05 -6.62
N ARG A 39 -8.22 1.39 -6.53
CA ARG A 39 -9.29 2.37 -6.85
C ARG A 39 -9.80 2.25 -8.29
N SER A 40 -8.98 1.81 -9.22
CA SER A 40 -9.41 1.54 -10.60
C SER A 40 -10.35 0.32 -10.75
N GLY A 41 -10.61 -0.40 -9.67
CA GLY A 41 -11.43 -1.61 -9.69
C GLY A 41 -10.72 -2.84 -10.24
N ALA A 42 -9.37 -2.85 -10.20
CA ALA A 42 -8.60 -4.01 -10.64
C ALA A 42 -9.04 -5.27 -9.88
N ASP A 43 -9.23 -6.34 -10.63
CA ASP A 43 -9.63 -7.64 -10.10
C ASP A 43 -8.40 -8.40 -9.60
N ILE A 44 -7.89 -7.99 -8.44
CA ILE A 44 -6.77 -8.59 -7.70
C ILE A 44 -7.19 -8.82 -6.25
N ALA A 45 -6.54 -9.79 -5.59
CA ALA A 45 -6.92 -10.19 -4.24
C ALA A 45 -6.59 -9.11 -3.20
N GLY A 46 -5.44 -8.45 -3.34
CA GLY A 46 -5.03 -7.43 -2.38
C GLY A 46 -3.93 -6.51 -2.88
N VAL A 47 -3.77 -5.39 -2.17
CA VAL A 47 -2.66 -4.44 -2.37
C VAL A 47 -1.99 -4.13 -1.06
N VAL A 48 -0.66 -3.94 -1.09
CA VAL A 48 0.13 -3.48 0.05
C VAL A 48 0.93 -2.25 -0.34
N SER A 49 0.68 -1.15 0.34
CA SER A 49 1.40 0.12 0.20
C SER A 49 2.39 0.29 1.33
N PHE A 50 3.68 0.37 1.03
CA PHE A 50 4.74 0.74 1.97
C PHE A 50 5.07 2.22 1.80
N HIS A 51 4.89 3.01 2.85
CA HIS A 51 5.16 4.45 2.90
C HIS A 51 4.77 5.21 1.61
N GLY A 52 3.64 4.82 1.00
CA GLY A 52 3.06 5.53 -0.13
C GLY A 52 2.22 6.73 0.32
N GLY A 53 1.99 7.69 -0.57
CA GLY A 53 0.97 8.71 -0.41
C GLY A 53 -0.41 8.05 -0.38
N LEU A 54 -1.26 8.52 0.52
CA LEU A 54 -2.59 7.93 0.76
C LEU A 54 -3.70 8.69 0.04
N SER A 55 -3.46 9.96 -0.30
CA SER A 55 -4.43 10.79 -1.01
C SER A 55 -4.70 10.30 -2.44
N SER A 56 -5.88 10.60 -2.93
CA SER A 56 -6.27 10.38 -4.32
C SER A 56 -6.89 11.65 -4.90
N PRO A 57 -6.64 11.96 -6.19
CA PRO A 57 -7.36 13.03 -6.87
C PRO A 57 -8.85 12.73 -7.03
N THR A 58 -9.24 11.46 -6.95
CA THR A 58 -10.61 10.99 -7.11
C THR A 58 -10.99 9.99 -6.01
N PRO A 59 -11.13 10.44 -4.74
CA PRO A 59 -11.40 9.53 -3.61
C PRO A 59 -12.73 8.78 -3.77
N GLY A 60 -13.69 9.31 -4.51
CA GLY A 60 -14.94 8.62 -4.84
C GLY A 60 -14.77 7.30 -5.62
N ASP A 61 -13.60 7.07 -6.22
CA ASP A 61 -13.29 5.83 -6.92
C ASP A 61 -13.03 4.64 -5.98
N ALA A 62 -12.89 4.89 -4.68
CA ALA A 62 -12.76 3.82 -3.68
C ALA A 62 -13.95 2.84 -3.71
N LYS A 63 -15.13 3.28 -4.14
CA LYS A 63 -16.31 2.41 -4.37
C LYS A 63 -16.06 1.28 -5.37
N ASN A 64 -15.04 1.40 -6.22
CA ASN A 64 -14.69 0.39 -7.22
C ASN A 64 -13.71 -0.65 -6.67
N ILE A 65 -13.15 -0.45 -5.49
CA ILE A 65 -12.15 -1.33 -4.89
C ILE A 65 -12.76 -2.70 -4.61
N LYS A 66 -12.15 -3.73 -5.18
CA LYS A 66 -12.47 -5.15 -4.93
C LYS A 66 -11.42 -5.82 -4.06
N ALA A 67 -10.19 -5.31 -4.12
CA ALA A 67 -9.04 -5.82 -3.40
C ALA A 67 -9.14 -5.52 -1.90
N LYS A 68 -8.55 -6.39 -1.06
CA LYS A 68 -8.21 -6.00 0.32
C LYS A 68 -7.02 -5.06 0.32
N VAL A 69 -6.97 -4.13 1.27
CA VAL A 69 -5.98 -3.06 1.31
C VAL A 69 -5.18 -3.10 2.60
N LEU A 70 -3.85 -3.12 2.49
CA LEU A 70 -2.94 -2.91 3.61
C LEU A 70 -2.06 -1.69 3.35
N ALA A 71 -2.17 -0.67 4.20
CA ALA A 71 -1.32 0.51 4.19
C ALA A 71 -0.34 0.46 5.38
N LEU A 72 0.95 0.51 5.08
CA LEU A 72 2.05 0.47 6.06
C LEU A 72 2.72 1.84 6.06
N HIS A 73 2.44 2.63 7.10
CA HIS A 73 2.67 4.07 7.15
C HIS A 73 3.70 4.45 8.21
N GLY A 74 4.62 5.35 7.89
CA GLY A 74 5.47 6.00 8.87
C GLY A 74 4.67 7.08 9.61
N ALA A 75 4.46 6.91 10.93
CA ALA A 75 3.59 7.81 11.70
C ALA A 75 4.05 9.28 11.70
N ASP A 76 5.36 9.51 11.48
CA ASP A 76 5.98 10.82 11.46
C ASP A 76 6.36 11.27 10.03
N ASP A 77 5.76 10.64 8.99
CA ASP A 77 6.01 10.98 7.59
C ASP A 77 5.46 12.37 7.25
N PRO A 78 6.33 13.37 6.96
CA PRO A 78 5.87 14.71 6.66
C PRO A 78 5.14 14.83 5.31
N ASN A 79 5.31 13.84 4.42
CA ASN A 79 4.64 13.82 3.11
C ASN A 79 3.20 13.30 3.22
N VAL A 80 2.86 12.62 4.33
CA VAL A 80 1.53 12.06 4.58
C VAL A 80 1.07 12.48 5.97
N PRO A 81 0.62 13.72 6.14
CA PRO A 81 0.26 14.27 7.43
C PRO A 81 -0.99 13.58 8.00
N PRO A 82 -1.25 13.67 9.32
CA PRO A 82 -2.41 13.02 9.97
C PRO A 82 -3.76 13.30 9.33
N LYS A 83 -3.93 14.47 8.74
CA LYS A 83 -5.16 14.81 8.00
C LYS A 83 -5.37 13.91 6.77
N GLU A 84 -4.29 13.58 6.06
CA GLU A 84 -4.35 12.69 4.89
C GLU A 84 -4.64 11.25 5.32
N VAL A 85 -4.04 10.82 6.43
CA VAL A 85 -4.31 9.50 7.03
C VAL A 85 -5.79 9.38 7.39
N ALA A 86 -6.34 10.37 8.10
CA ALA A 86 -7.75 10.39 8.48
C ALA A 86 -8.69 10.39 7.25
N ALA A 87 -8.34 11.15 6.22
CA ALA A 87 -9.12 11.18 4.98
C ALA A 87 -9.10 9.82 4.25
N PHE A 88 -7.97 9.14 4.24
CA PHE A 88 -7.85 7.78 3.70
C PHE A 88 -8.70 6.77 4.48
N GLU A 89 -8.65 6.81 5.80
CA GLU A 89 -9.47 5.93 6.64
C GLU A 89 -10.96 6.15 6.40
N ASP A 90 -11.38 7.41 6.28
CA ASP A 90 -12.78 7.76 5.99
C ASP A 90 -13.18 7.30 4.58
N GLU A 91 -12.32 7.46 3.60
CA GLU A 91 -12.52 6.96 2.23
C GLU A 91 -12.76 5.45 2.22
N MET A 92 -11.88 4.68 2.86
CA MET A 92 -12.00 3.22 2.93
C MET A 92 -13.26 2.77 3.68
N ARG A 93 -13.59 3.46 4.76
CA ARG A 93 -14.77 3.18 5.58
C ARG A 93 -16.06 3.45 4.81
N GLN A 94 -16.15 4.59 4.14
CA GLN A 94 -17.33 4.96 3.36
C GLN A 94 -17.56 4.04 2.14
N ALA A 95 -16.48 3.55 1.56
CA ALA A 95 -16.54 2.62 0.43
C ALA A 95 -16.79 1.16 0.84
N GLY A 96 -16.79 0.84 2.14
CA GLY A 96 -16.97 -0.52 2.63
C GLY A 96 -15.83 -1.48 2.27
N VAL A 97 -14.62 -0.95 2.08
CA VAL A 97 -13.43 -1.74 1.74
C VAL A 97 -12.98 -2.56 2.97
N ASP A 98 -12.45 -3.75 2.74
CA ASP A 98 -11.67 -4.50 3.76
C ASP A 98 -10.24 -3.93 3.76
N TRP A 99 -9.91 -3.18 4.80
CA TRP A 99 -8.66 -2.43 4.87
C TRP A 99 -8.00 -2.49 6.25
N GLN A 100 -6.69 -2.34 6.25
CA GLN A 100 -5.87 -2.15 7.44
C GLN A 100 -4.88 -1.00 7.20
N LEU A 101 -4.64 -0.20 8.23
CA LEU A 101 -3.56 0.78 8.27
C LEU A 101 -2.73 0.55 9.52
N VAL A 102 -1.42 0.39 9.34
CA VAL A 102 -0.47 0.26 10.45
C VAL A 102 0.47 1.44 10.43
N ALA A 103 0.42 2.26 11.47
CA ALA A 103 1.30 3.41 11.65
C ALA A 103 2.47 3.05 12.57
N TYR A 104 3.69 3.26 12.09
CA TYR A 104 4.92 2.97 12.82
C TYR A 104 5.47 4.25 13.46
N GLY A 105 5.36 4.36 14.80
CA GLY A 105 5.87 5.51 15.55
C GLY A 105 7.39 5.67 15.38
N GLY A 106 7.86 6.92 15.21
CA GLY A 106 9.26 7.23 14.98
C GLY A 106 9.77 6.92 13.56
N ALA A 107 8.91 6.48 12.65
CA ALA A 107 9.24 6.26 11.26
C ALA A 107 8.72 7.39 10.37
N VAL A 108 9.55 7.83 9.45
CA VAL A 108 9.25 8.83 8.41
C VAL A 108 9.11 8.16 7.05
N HIS A 109 9.09 8.93 5.97
CA HIS A 109 9.06 8.39 4.60
C HIS A 109 10.25 7.46 4.32
N SER A 110 10.10 6.50 3.42
CA SER A 110 11.17 5.58 2.99
C SER A 110 11.76 4.73 4.12
N PHE A 111 11.00 4.40 5.16
CA PHE A 111 11.51 3.68 6.32
C PHE A 111 12.03 2.27 6.02
N THR A 112 11.77 1.72 4.83
CA THR A 112 12.31 0.42 4.36
C THR A 112 13.55 0.56 3.48
N ASP A 113 13.96 1.78 3.12
CA ASP A 113 15.10 2.02 2.24
C ASP A 113 16.39 2.24 3.04
N TRP A 114 17.29 1.27 3.00
CA TRP A 114 18.58 1.33 3.70
C TRP A 114 19.48 2.49 3.25
N ASN A 115 19.27 2.99 2.02
CA ASN A 115 20.03 4.11 1.47
C ASN A 115 19.47 5.49 1.87
N ALA A 116 18.28 5.53 2.49
CA ALA A 116 17.68 6.80 2.92
C ALA A 116 18.41 7.45 4.11
N GLY A 117 19.39 6.76 4.71
CA GLY A 117 20.08 7.23 5.90
C GLY A 117 19.24 7.09 7.16
N ASN A 118 19.66 7.76 8.26
CA ASN A 118 19.06 7.62 9.59
C ASN A 118 18.63 8.95 10.21
N ASP A 119 18.54 10.02 9.42
CA ASP A 119 18.18 11.35 9.88
C ASP A 119 16.71 11.67 9.55
N ASN A 120 15.83 11.46 10.53
CA ASN A 120 14.41 11.74 10.37
C ASN A 120 14.09 13.20 10.05
N ALA A 121 14.98 14.14 10.42
CA ALA A 121 14.78 15.56 10.13
C ALA A 121 14.76 15.87 8.61
N LYS A 122 15.30 14.98 7.80
CA LYS A 122 15.23 15.07 6.33
C LYS A 122 13.88 14.63 5.74
N GLY A 123 12.99 14.11 6.57
CA GLY A 123 11.67 13.64 6.15
C GLY A 123 11.65 12.27 5.48
N ALA A 124 12.82 11.69 5.17
CA ALA A 124 12.98 10.32 4.68
C ALA A 124 14.19 9.70 5.37
N ALA A 125 14.01 8.53 5.98
CA ALA A 125 15.09 7.82 6.70
C ALA A 125 14.73 6.35 6.88
N TYR A 126 15.74 5.48 6.90
CA TYR A 126 15.59 4.07 7.24
C TYR A 126 15.24 3.90 8.71
N ASN A 127 14.31 2.99 9.00
CA ASN A 127 13.96 2.60 10.36
C ASN A 127 13.85 1.08 10.44
N GLU A 128 14.87 0.41 11.01
CA GLU A 128 14.96 -1.04 11.06
C GLU A 128 13.74 -1.71 11.71
N ARG A 129 13.21 -1.13 12.79
CA ARG A 129 12.03 -1.69 13.46
C ARG A 129 10.78 -1.61 12.59
N ALA A 130 10.56 -0.47 11.95
CA ALA A 130 9.42 -0.28 11.07
C ALA A 130 9.54 -1.17 9.83
N ASP A 131 10.74 -1.28 9.24
CA ASP A 131 11.02 -2.15 8.10
C ASP A 131 10.68 -3.60 8.43
N ARG A 132 11.25 -4.18 9.48
CA ARG A 132 10.99 -5.56 9.90
C ARG A 132 9.52 -5.81 10.22
N ARG A 133 8.88 -4.90 10.99
CA ARG A 133 7.47 -5.05 11.38
C ARG A 133 6.54 -4.97 10.18
N SER A 134 6.80 -4.05 9.26
CA SER A 134 6.00 -3.90 8.05
C SER A 134 6.09 -5.12 7.12
N TRP A 135 7.27 -5.70 7.02
CA TRP A 135 7.46 -6.95 6.30
C TRP A 135 6.66 -8.12 6.91
N GLU A 136 6.68 -8.28 8.24
CA GLU A 136 5.87 -9.29 8.93
C GLU A 136 4.37 -9.04 8.75
N ALA A 137 3.93 -7.78 8.84
CA ALA A 137 2.53 -7.40 8.62
C ALA A 137 2.07 -7.78 7.20
N MET A 138 2.89 -7.53 6.18
CA MET A 138 2.60 -7.95 4.81
C MET A 138 2.49 -9.47 4.69
N LYS A 139 3.43 -10.23 5.28
CA LYS A 139 3.38 -11.70 5.23
C LYS A 139 2.12 -12.25 5.89
N GLN A 140 1.73 -11.70 7.03
CA GLN A 140 0.50 -12.07 7.73
C GLN A 140 -0.73 -11.75 6.86
N PHE A 141 -0.77 -10.58 6.26
CA PHE A 141 -1.84 -10.18 5.34
C PHE A 141 -1.97 -11.16 4.17
N PHE A 142 -0.88 -11.55 3.53
CA PHE A 142 -0.91 -12.52 2.44
C PHE A 142 -1.30 -13.93 2.91
N ALA A 143 -0.85 -14.34 4.10
CA ALA A 143 -1.27 -15.62 4.66
C ALA A 143 -2.78 -15.68 4.91
N GLU A 144 -3.40 -14.57 5.27
CA GLU A 144 -4.85 -14.45 5.40
C GLU A 144 -5.56 -14.37 4.04
N LEU A 145 -5.00 -13.59 3.13
CA LEU A 145 -5.56 -13.32 1.80
C LEU A 145 -5.66 -14.57 0.93
N PHE A 146 -4.70 -15.48 1.06
CA PHE A 146 -4.53 -16.65 0.20
C PHE A 146 -4.75 -17.99 0.93
N LYS A 147 -5.54 -17.97 1.98
CA LYS A 147 -5.99 -19.21 2.68
C LYS A 147 -6.80 -20.14 1.79
#